data_a82b0dd153df54d5b88f1422d2b23e1e
#
_entry.id   a82b0dd153df54d5b88f1422d2b23e1e
#
_cell.length_a   1.000
_cell.length_b   1.000
_cell.length_c   1.000
_cell.angle_alpha   90.00
_cell.angle_beta   90.00
_cell.angle_gamma   90.00
#
_symmetry.space_group_name_H-M   'P 1'
#
loop_
_entity.id
_entity.type
_entity.pdbx_description
1 polymer ?
#
loop_
_entity_poly.entity_id
_entity_poly.type
_entity_poly.pdbx_seq_one_letter_code
_entity_poly.pdbx_strand_id
1 'polypeptide(L)'
;MLLLPADPDGSAKALRQHLLSAFGVGIGVIISDSFGRPWRKGTVGVALGADGLPAFVDLRGHPDLFGRELLVTETGFADEIAAAAGLLMGQADEAIPMVLVRGLTWSAPDVPAAGLVRPAEHDLFR
;
A
#
# COMPACT_ATOMS: atom_id res chain seq x y z
N MET A 1 -8.27 19.89 -11.21
CA MET A 1 -8.77 18.61 -10.65
C MET A 1 -7.91 17.50 -11.21
N LEU A 2 -7.18 16.78 -10.37
CA LEU A 2 -6.45 15.58 -10.79
C LEU A 2 -7.44 14.42 -10.82
N LEU A 3 -7.39 13.61 -11.88
CA LEU A 3 -8.19 12.40 -11.98
C LEU A 3 -7.38 11.22 -11.41
N LEU A 4 -8.01 10.41 -10.59
CA LEU A 4 -7.43 9.14 -10.16
C LEU A 4 -7.33 8.20 -11.37
N PRO A 5 -6.32 7.31 -11.43
CA PRO A 5 -6.23 6.31 -12.49
C PRO A 5 -7.47 5.39 -12.46
N ALA A 6 -7.99 5.06 -13.65
CA ALA A 6 -9.13 4.14 -13.77
C ALA A 6 -8.80 2.70 -13.32
N ASP A 7 -7.54 2.31 -13.49
CA ASP A 7 -6.98 1.03 -13.02
C ASP A 7 -5.65 1.33 -12.30
N PRO A 8 -5.68 1.56 -10.98
CA PRO A 8 -4.48 1.89 -10.22
C PRO A 8 -3.45 0.76 -10.15
N ASP A 9 -3.90 -0.49 -9.99
CA ASP A 9 -3.00 -1.65 -9.96
C ASP A 9 -2.32 -1.87 -11.33
N GLY A 10 -3.08 -1.75 -12.42
CA GLY A 10 -2.54 -1.79 -13.78
C GLY A 10 -1.56 -0.64 -14.05
N SER A 11 -1.83 0.54 -13.53
CA SER A 11 -0.93 1.70 -13.63
C SER A 11 0.37 1.47 -12.84
N ALA A 12 0.29 0.92 -11.63
CA ALA A 12 1.45 0.55 -10.83
C ALA A 12 2.31 -0.49 -11.55
N LYS A 13 1.68 -1.51 -12.13
CA LYS A 13 2.35 -2.56 -12.93
C LYS A 13 3.06 -1.98 -14.15
N ALA A 14 2.41 -1.13 -14.92
CA ALA A 14 3.01 -0.50 -16.10
C ALA A 14 4.23 0.36 -15.71
N LEU A 15 4.12 1.14 -14.65
CA LEU A 15 5.22 1.96 -14.13
C LEU A 15 6.39 1.09 -13.65
N ARG A 16 6.11 0.03 -12.90
CA ARG A 16 7.14 -0.93 -12.44
C ARG A 16 7.89 -1.56 -13.61
N GLN A 17 7.17 -2.01 -14.64
CA GLN A 17 7.78 -2.60 -15.83
C GLN A 17 8.67 -1.59 -16.58
N HIS A 18 8.22 -0.34 -16.69
CA HIS A 18 9.02 0.72 -17.29
C HIS A 18 10.32 0.99 -16.51
N LEU A 19 10.24 1.07 -15.18
CA LEU A 19 11.40 1.27 -14.31
C LEU A 19 12.37 0.09 -14.38
N LEU A 20 11.87 -1.14 -14.38
CA LEU A 20 12.70 -2.33 -14.56
C LEU A 20 13.43 -2.33 -15.90
N SER A 21 12.74 -1.97 -16.99
CA SER A 21 13.34 -1.87 -18.32
C SER A 21 14.40 -0.76 -18.42
N ALA A 22 14.14 0.39 -17.79
CA ALA A 22 15.03 1.54 -17.86
C ALA A 22 16.29 1.40 -16.97
N PHE A 23 16.15 0.79 -15.82
CA PHE A 23 17.21 0.76 -14.79
C PHE A 23 17.71 -0.63 -14.43
N GLY A 24 17.09 -1.70 -14.91
CA GLY A 24 17.46 -3.09 -14.60
C GLY A 24 17.25 -3.50 -13.15
N VAL A 25 16.48 -2.72 -12.36
CA VAL A 25 16.25 -2.96 -10.93
C VAL A 25 14.79 -3.29 -10.67
N GLY A 26 14.55 -4.44 -10.04
CA GLY A 26 13.21 -4.83 -9.57
C GLY A 26 12.87 -4.08 -8.30
N ILE A 27 11.76 -3.32 -8.33
CA ILE A 27 11.21 -2.59 -7.19
C ILE A 27 9.72 -2.88 -7.09
N GLY A 28 9.14 -2.74 -5.89
CA GLY A 28 7.69 -2.60 -5.75
C GLY A 28 7.26 -1.17 -6.08
N VAL A 29 6.09 -0.99 -6.65
CA VAL A 29 5.50 0.32 -6.96
C VAL A 29 4.15 0.43 -6.28
N ILE A 30 3.91 1.55 -5.59
CA ILE A 30 2.63 1.91 -4.98
C ILE A 30 2.18 3.24 -5.56
N ILE A 31 0.94 3.30 -6.01
CA ILE A 31 0.22 4.54 -6.29
C ILE A 31 -0.64 4.85 -5.08
N SER A 32 -0.47 6.02 -4.50
CA SER A 32 -1.14 6.41 -3.26
C SER A 32 -1.92 7.71 -3.40
N ASP A 33 -2.90 7.88 -2.54
CA ASP A 33 -3.58 9.14 -2.30
C ASP A 33 -3.84 9.29 -0.80
N SER A 34 -4.39 10.42 -0.37
CA SER A 34 -4.67 10.68 1.04
C SER A 34 -6.16 10.50 1.36
N PHE A 35 -6.45 9.73 2.42
CA PHE A 35 -7.82 9.48 2.89
C PHE A 35 -8.03 9.94 4.32
N GLY A 36 -9.22 10.47 4.60
CA GLY A 36 -9.72 10.62 5.96
C GLY A 36 -10.03 9.24 6.59
N ARG A 37 -10.08 9.21 7.91
CA ARG A 37 -10.40 8.00 8.68
C ARG A 37 -11.57 8.24 9.60
N PRO A 38 -12.47 7.27 9.78
CA PRO A 38 -13.56 7.39 10.76
C PRO A 38 -13.03 7.77 12.15
N TRP A 39 -13.71 8.70 12.81
CA TRP A 39 -13.44 9.17 14.19
C TRP A 39 -12.05 9.73 14.45
N ARG A 40 -11.25 10.03 13.44
CA ARG A 40 -9.92 10.63 13.58
C ARG A 40 -9.79 11.86 12.70
N LYS A 41 -9.15 12.90 13.22
CA LYS A 41 -8.76 14.07 12.42
C LYS A 41 -7.54 13.74 11.55
N GLY A 42 -7.41 14.45 10.44
CA GLY A 42 -6.31 14.32 9.50
C GLY A 42 -6.49 13.21 8.48
N THR A 43 -5.75 13.31 7.40
CA THR A 43 -5.64 12.28 6.36
C THR A 43 -4.35 11.47 6.54
N VAL A 44 -4.29 10.31 5.93
CA VAL A 44 -3.08 9.51 5.79
C VAL A 44 -2.97 9.00 4.37
N GLY A 45 -1.75 8.73 3.91
CA GLY A 45 -1.53 8.05 2.65
C GLY A 45 -2.08 6.63 2.71
N VAL A 46 -2.79 6.22 1.65
CA VAL A 46 -3.25 4.85 1.44
C VAL A 46 -2.91 4.41 0.03
N ALA A 47 -2.72 3.12 -0.17
CA ALA A 47 -2.44 2.54 -1.47
C ALA A 47 -3.73 2.44 -2.30
N LEU A 48 -3.71 3.02 -3.49
CA LEU A 48 -4.76 2.85 -4.49
C LEU A 48 -4.41 1.73 -5.47
N GLY A 49 -3.12 1.57 -5.80
CA GLY A 49 -2.61 0.54 -6.68
C GLY A 49 -1.23 0.08 -6.22
N ALA A 50 -0.94 -1.21 -6.41
CA ALA A 50 0.34 -1.82 -6.04
C ALA A 50 0.74 -2.91 -7.02
N ASP A 51 2.05 -3.03 -7.31
CA ASP A 51 2.63 -4.13 -8.08
C ASP A 51 4.06 -4.44 -7.61
N GLY A 52 4.41 -5.72 -7.53
CA GLY A 52 5.73 -6.18 -7.10
C GLY A 52 5.97 -6.17 -5.60
N LEU A 53 4.90 -6.13 -4.81
CA LEU A 53 4.91 -6.25 -3.34
C LEU A 53 3.54 -6.72 -2.85
N PRO A 54 3.44 -7.31 -1.63
CA PRO A 54 2.13 -7.59 -1.04
C PRO A 54 1.49 -6.29 -0.57
N ALA A 55 0.33 -5.90 -1.13
CA ALA A 55 -0.42 -4.79 -0.56
C ALA A 55 -0.98 -5.14 0.83
N PHE A 56 -1.27 -6.43 1.04
CA PHE A 56 -1.87 -6.99 2.23
C PHE A 56 -1.09 -8.22 2.69
N VAL A 57 -0.86 -8.35 4.00
CA VAL A 57 -0.19 -9.50 4.61
C VAL A 57 -1.08 -10.11 5.67
N ASP A 58 -1.46 -11.37 5.47
CA ASP A 58 -2.20 -12.15 6.46
C ASP A 58 -1.21 -12.87 7.39
N LEU A 59 -1.25 -12.51 8.67
CA LEU A 59 -0.41 -13.09 9.72
C LEU A 59 -1.18 -14.08 10.61
N ARG A 60 -2.43 -14.39 10.29
CA ARG A 60 -3.20 -15.40 11.05
C ARG A 60 -2.51 -16.75 10.92
N GLY A 61 -2.45 -17.49 12.02
CA GLY A 61 -1.72 -18.75 12.10
C GLY A 61 -0.21 -18.60 12.37
N HIS A 62 0.37 -17.40 12.26
CA HIS A 62 1.75 -17.15 12.63
C HIS A 62 1.89 -17.00 14.16
N PRO A 63 3.01 -17.44 14.75
CA PRO A 63 3.25 -17.25 16.18
C PRO A 63 3.62 -15.79 16.51
N ASP A 64 3.17 -15.31 17.66
CA ASP A 64 3.70 -14.10 18.27
C ASP A 64 5.10 -14.33 18.88
N LEU A 65 5.69 -13.30 19.50
CA LEU A 65 7.01 -13.40 20.17
C LEU A 65 7.06 -14.49 21.25
N PHE A 66 5.92 -14.87 21.84
CA PHE A 66 5.79 -15.85 22.91
C PHE A 66 5.29 -17.21 22.41
N GLY A 67 5.20 -17.40 21.09
CA GLY A 67 4.74 -18.64 20.46
C GLY A 67 3.23 -18.82 20.43
N ARG A 68 2.43 -17.78 20.74
CA ARG A 68 0.97 -17.83 20.64
C ARG A 68 0.52 -17.50 19.21
N GLU A 69 -0.39 -18.29 18.68
CA GLU A 69 -0.94 -18.09 17.35
C GLU A 69 -1.73 -16.79 17.24
N LEU A 70 -1.44 -15.99 16.20
CA LEU A 70 -2.19 -14.79 15.84
C LEU A 70 -3.50 -15.21 15.16
N LEU A 71 -4.64 -14.79 15.72
CA LEU A 71 -5.97 -15.22 15.24
C LEU A 71 -6.62 -14.24 14.28
N VAL A 72 -6.26 -12.94 14.36
CA VAL A 72 -6.95 -11.85 13.64
C VAL A 72 -6.02 -10.83 13.01
N THR A 73 -4.71 -11.06 13.08
CA THR A 73 -3.73 -10.05 12.64
C THR A 73 -3.58 -10.06 11.13
N GLU A 74 -3.94 -8.96 10.53
CA GLU A 74 -3.79 -8.66 9.11
C GLU A 74 -3.17 -7.28 8.99
N THR A 75 -2.23 -7.10 8.06
CA THR A 75 -1.48 -5.85 7.89
C THR A 75 -1.72 -5.28 6.49
N GLY A 76 -2.17 -4.04 6.41
CA GLY A 76 -2.20 -3.26 5.16
C GLY A 76 -0.81 -2.75 4.81
N PHE A 77 0.08 -3.65 4.34
CA PHE A 77 1.50 -3.36 4.17
C PHE A 77 1.76 -2.20 3.20
N ALA A 78 1.02 -2.13 2.08
CA ALA A 78 1.15 -1.02 1.15
C ALA A 78 0.60 0.30 1.73
N ASP A 79 -0.45 0.25 2.57
CA ASP A 79 -0.97 1.44 3.26
C ASP A 79 0.04 1.99 4.27
N GLU A 80 0.74 1.13 5.01
CA GLU A 80 1.80 1.56 5.93
C GLU A 80 2.95 2.26 5.19
N ILE A 81 3.35 1.73 4.03
CA ILE A 81 4.38 2.35 3.18
C ILE A 81 3.87 3.69 2.63
N ALA A 82 2.64 3.75 2.13
CA ALA A 82 2.03 4.97 1.60
C ALA A 82 1.92 6.05 2.69
N ALA A 83 1.51 5.68 3.91
CA ALA A 83 1.46 6.59 5.04
C ALA A 83 2.84 7.13 5.43
N ALA A 84 3.87 6.27 5.45
CA ALA A 84 5.24 6.67 5.72
C ALA A 84 5.80 7.61 4.63
N ALA A 85 5.54 7.31 3.35
CA ALA A 85 5.93 8.16 2.23
C ALA A 85 5.25 9.53 2.30
N GLY A 86 3.98 9.58 2.74
CA GLY A 86 3.21 10.80 2.90
C GLY A 86 3.85 11.85 3.82
N LEU A 87 4.69 11.41 4.77
CA LEU A 87 5.45 12.33 5.65
C LEU A 87 6.47 13.18 4.88
N LEU A 88 6.97 12.67 3.77
CA LEU A 88 7.93 13.37 2.90
C LEU A 88 7.25 14.03 1.71
N MET A 89 6.21 13.40 1.16
CA MET A 89 5.46 13.93 0.02
C MET A 89 4.73 15.22 0.37
N GLY A 90 4.29 15.34 1.63
CA GLY A 90 3.46 16.45 2.08
C GLY A 90 2.03 16.37 1.56
N GLN A 91 1.25 17.43 1.83
CA GLN A 91 -0.16 17.53 1.45
C GLN A 91 -0.51 18.90 0.83
N ALA A 92 0.46 19.75 0.59
CA ALA A 92 0.25 21.11 0.11
C ALA A 92 1.13 21.42 -1.12
N ASP A 93 2.19 22.18 -0.94
CA ASP A 93 3.02 22.73 -2.02
C ASP A 93 4.45 22.16 -2.03
N GLU A 94 4.69 21.07 -1.33
CA GLU A 94 6.00 20.44 -1.23
C GLU A 94 6.53 19.91 -2.58
N ALA A 95 5.65 19.66 -3.54
CA ALA A 95 5.97 19.23 -4.89
C ALA A 95 6.87 17.97 -4.96
N ILE A 96 6.69 17.04 -4.04
CA ILE A 96 7.40 15.75 -3.99
C ILE A 96 6.45 14.63 -4.41
N PRO A 97 6.33 14.33 -5.72
CA PRO A 97 5.35 13.36 -6.22
C PRO A 97 5.79 11.90 -6.04
N MET A 98 7.04 11.64 -5.68
CA MET A 98 7.59 10.29 -5.55
C MET A 98 8.55 10.20 -4.37
N VAL A 99 8.49 9.08 -3.65
CA VAL A 99 9.39 8.74 -2.54
C VAL A 99 9.92 7.33 -2.75
N LEU A 100 11.22 7.14 -2.59
CA LEU A 100 11.85 5.83 -2.59
C LEU A 100 12.03 5.35 -1.14
N VAL A 101 11.36 4.26 -0.79
CA VAL A 101 11.50 3.59 0.50
C VAL A 101 12.50 2.43 0.37
N ARG A 102 13.46 2.33 1.28
CA ARG A 102 14.49 1.29 1.30
C ARG A 102 14.54 0.57 2.64
N GLY A 103 15.07 -0.65 2.63
CA GLY A 103 15.30 -1.44 3.84
C GLY A 103 14.11 -2.31 4.25
N LEU A 104 13.03 -2.31 3.48
CA LEU A 104 11.92 -3.23 3.70
C LEU A 104 12.20 -4.58 3.04
N THR A 105 11.81 -5.66 3.72
CA THR A 105 11.84 -7.03 3.21
C THR A 105 10.51 -7.70 3.48
N TRP A 106 10.08 -8.59 2.58
CA TRP A 106 8.86 -9.37 2.74
C TRP A 106 9.05 -10.75 2.12
N SER A 107 8.31 -11.72 2.65
CA SER A 107 8.23 -13.09 2.12
C SER A 107 6.82 -13.45 1.63
N ALA A 108 5.83 -12.60 1.89
CA ALA A 108 4.48 -12.79 1.40
C ALA A 108 4.42 -12.63 -0.12
N PRO A 109 3.53 -13.35 -0.82
CA PRO A 109 3.35 -13.19 -2.25
C PRO A 109 2.83 -11.80 -2.60
N ASP A 110 3.07 -11.37 -3.84
CA ASP A 110 2.52 -10.11 -4.36
C ASP A 110 0.99 -10.16 -4.34
N VAL A 111 0.40 -9.10 -3.81
CA VAL A 111 -1.06 -8.90 -3.75
C VAL A 111 -1.34 -7.47 -4.22
N PRO A 112 -2.28 -7.26 -5.18
CA PRO A 112 -2.65 -5.93 -5.63
C PRO A 112 -3.37 -5.13 -4.54
N ALA A 113 -3.40 -3.80 -4.66
CA ALA A 113 -4.06 -2.93 -3.69
C ALA A 113 -5.58 -3.15 -3.63
N ALA A 114 -6.20 -3.65 -4.70
CA ALA A 114 -7.59 -4.11 -4.68
C ALA A 114 -7.87 -5.14 -3.57
N GLY A 115 -6.86 -5.93 -3.15
CA GLY A 115 -6.96 -6.87 -2.03
C GLY A 115 -7.10 -6.21 -0.66
N LEU A 116 -6.82 -4.91 -0.52
CA LEU A 116 -7.04 -4.16 0.72
C LEU A 116 -8.52 -3.81 0.93
N VAL A 117 -9.31 -3.82 -0.14
CA VAL A 117 -10.73 -3.48 -0.06
C VAL A 117 -11.49 -4.67 0.52
N ARG A 118 -12.13 -4.44 1.67
CA ARG A 118 -12.93 -5.48 2.33
C ARG A 118 -14.13 -5.87 1.48
N PRO A 119 -14.44 -7.18 1.33
CA PRO A 119 -15.69 -7.62 0.70
C PRO A 119 -16.92 -6.99 1.37
N ALA A 120 -17.95 -6.68 0.56
CA ALA A 120 -19.13 -5.95 1.03
C ALA A 120 -19.86 -6.67 2.20
N GLU A 121 -19.86 -8.00 2.20
CA GLU A 121 -20.43 -8.84 3.26
C GLU A 121 -19.66 -8.77 4.60
N HIS A 122 -18.42 -8.29 4.57
CA HIS A 122 -17.59 -8.09 5.76
C HIS A 122 -17.42 -6.62 6.13
N ASP A 123 -18.07 -5.71 5.40
CA ASP A 123 -18.00 -4.27 5.65
C ASP A 123 -19.04 -3.85 6.68
N LEU A 124 -18.57 -3.43 7.85
CA LEU A 124 -19.43 -3.01 8.96
C LEU A 124 -20.12 -1.64 8.73
N PHE A 125 -19.80 -0.94 7.66
CA PHE A 125 -20.26 0.42 7.38
C PHE A 125 -21.11 0.53 6.12
N ARG A 126 -21.50 -0.57 5.53
CA ARG A 126 -22.41 -0.68 4.37
C ARG A 126 -23.72 -1.33 4.73
#